data_f3f2658d02e0f4367c6cd93d41b70052
#
_entry.id   f3f2658d02e0f4367c6cd93d41b70052
#
_cell.length_a   1.000
_cell.length_b   1.000
_cell.length_c   1.000
_cell.angle_alpha   90.00
_cell.angle_beta   90.00
_cell.angle_gamma   90.00
#
_symmetry.space_group_name_H-M   'P 1'
#
loop_
_entity.id
_entity.type
_entity.pdbx_description
1 polymer ?
#
loop_
_entity_poly.entity_id
_entity_poly.type
_entity_poly.pdbx_seq_one_letter_code
_entity_poly.pdbx_strand_id
1 'polypeptide(L)'
;MAATVIFADAEGKVVLHCPVCEKSRREPAAHFPSNVPFRVDCPCGASYEIEIEVRKYFRKPIEFDGLLSRLEPEGLSEKISIVNLSYGGCGFNASAKHGLQLGERIRITFTLDDAMKTIIRKEATVRFVKGRYVGCEFVQTAGGLEPDIGFYLWKL
;
A
#
# COMPACT_ATOMS: atom_id res chain seq x y z
N MET A 1 -17.52 -2.05 -18.83
CA MET A 1 -16.23 -2.77 -18.71
C MET A 1 -15.42 -2.19 -17.56
N ALA A 2 -14.75 -3.06 -16.82
CA ALA A 2 -13.86 -2.60 -15.75
C ALA A 2 -12.63 -1.91 -16.36
N ALA A 3 -12.17 -0.84 -15.73
CA ALA A 3 -10.96 -0.14 -16.15
C ALA A 3 -9.74 -1.05 -15.94
N THR A 4 -8.78 -1.00 -16.85
CA THR A 4 -7.49 -1.68 -16.68
C THR A 4 -6.63 -0.89 -15.72
N VAL A 5 -6.15 -1.53 -14.66
CA VAL A 5 -5.26 -0.89 -13.69
C VAL A 5 -3.82 -0.97 -14.21
N ILE A 6 -3.15 0.18 -14.26
CA ILE A 6 -1.73 0.26 -14.61
C ILE A 6 -0.96 0.94 -13.49
N PHE A 7 0.33 0.61 -13.39
CA PHE A 7 1.19 1.10 -12.31
C PHE A 7 2.22 2.09 -12.85
N ALA A 8 2.48 3.14 -12.08
CA ALA A 8 3.57 4.04 -12.36
C ALA A 8 4.91 3.34 -12.09
N ASP A 9 5.92 3.63 -12.92
CA ASP A 9 7.27 3.12 -12.71
C ASP A 9 8.03 3.93 -11.64
N ALA A 10 9.27 3.55 -11.39
CA ALA A 10 10.12 4.22 -10.39
C ALA A 10 10.38 5.71 -10.70
N GLU A 11 10.21 6.11 -11.96
CA GLU A 11 10.38 7.50 -12.41
C GLU A 11 9.07 8.29 -12.43
N GLY A 12 7.98 7.69 -11.95
CA GLY A 12 6.66 8.31 -11.93
C GLY A 12 5.99 8.37 -13.29
N LYS A 13 6.34 7.48 -14.20
CA LYS A 13 5.77 7.41 -15.55
C LYS A 13 4.91 6.16 -15.73
N VAL A 14 3.93 6.26 -16.62
CA VAL A 14 3.04 5.16 -16.99
C VAL A 14 3.14 4.88 -18.47
N VAL A 15 2.90 3.64 -18.86
CA VAL A 15 2.81 3.23 -20.26
C VAL A 15 1.35 3.05 -20.60
N LEU A 16 0.85 3.86 -21.53
CA LEU A 16 -0.50 3.76 -22.05
C LEU A 16 -0.48 2.88 -23.30
N HIS A 17 -1.20 1.77 -23.25
CA HIS A 17 -1.26 0.81 -24.35
C HIS A 17 -2.69 0.78 -24.92
N CYS A 18 -2.83 1.15 -26.19
CA CYS A 18 -4.13 1.13 -26.86
C CYS A 18 -4.52 -0.32 -27.18
N PRO A 19 -5.70 -0.78 -26.73
CA PRO A 19 -6.13 -2.16 -27.00
C PRO A 19 -6.57 -2.37 -28.46
N VAL A 20 -6.71 -1.32 -29.25
CA VAL A 20 -7.17 -1.42 -30.64
C VAL A 20 -6.01 -1.38 -31.62
N CYS A 21 -5.17 -0.34 -31.57
CA CYS A 21 -4.05 -0.20 -32.52
C CYS A 21 -2.72 -0.75 -31.97
N GLU A 22 -2.69 -1.17 -30.70
CA GLU A 22 -1.54 -1.75 -30.00
C GLU A 22 -0.34 -0.82 -29.82
N LYS A 23 -0.45 0.46 -30.19
CA LYS A 23 0.61 1.44 -29.94
C LYS A 23 0.65 1.80 -28.47
N SER A 24 1.88 1.99 -27.99
CA SER A 24 2.14 2.39 -26.60
C SER A 24 2.79 3.75 -26.57
N ARG A 25 2.53 4.52 -25.51
CA ARG A 25 3.24 5.76 -25.23
C ARG A 25 3.54 5.86 -23.73
N ARG A 26 4.65 6.49 -23.40
CA ARG A 26 5.06 6.69 -22.01
C ARG A 26 4.79 8.15 -21.63
N GLU A 27 4.09 8.33 -20.52
CA GLU A 27 3.64 9.65 -20.07
C GLU A 27 3.86 9.80 -18.57
N PRO A 28 4.13 11.03 -18.06
CA PRO A 28 4.15 11.25 -16.62
C PRO A 28 2.80 10.95 -15.98
N ALA A 29 2.80 10.16 -14.90
CA ALA A 29 1.58 9.83 -14.17
C ALA A 29 0.89 11.09 -13.61
N ALA A 30 1.66 12.14 -13.31
CA ALA A 30 1.13 13.40 -12.80
C ALA A 30 0.20 14.13 -13.77
N HIS A 31 0.21 13.78 -15.05
CA HIS A 31 -0.69 14.36 -16.05
C HIS A 31 -2.11 13.79 -15.96
N PHE A 32 -2.34 12.75 -15.16
CA PHE A 32 -3.61 12.04 -15.09
C PHE A 32 -4.12 11.94 -13.66
N PRO A 33 -5.45 11.73 -13.46
CA PRO A 33 -5.98 11.42 -12.13
C PRO A 33 -5.35 10.13 -11.57
N SER A 34 -5.19 10.07 -10.26
CA SER A 34 -4.63 8.91 -9.57
C SER A 34 -5.72 8.15 -8.84
N ASN A 35 -5.66 6.82 -8.91
CA ASN A 35 -6.52 5.91 -8.15
C ASN A 35 -8.01 6.07 -8.43
N VAL A 36 -8.37 6.62 -9.59
CA VAL A 36 -9.75 6.70 -10.07
C VAL A 36 -9.76 6.37 -11.56
N PRO A 37 -10.78 5.64 -12.06
CA PRO A 37 -10.89 5.37 -13.49
C PRO A 37 -11.08 6.65 -14.30
N PHE A 38 -10.44 6.73 -15.45
CA PHE A 38 -10.61 7.83 -16.39
C PHE A 38 -10.44 7.33 -17.83
N ARG A 39 -10.93 8.14 -18.77
CA ARG A 39 -10.95 7.78 -20.18
C ARG A 39 -9.73 8.33 -20.89
N VAL A 40 -9.14 7.50 -21.74
CA VAL A 40 -8.02 7.88 -22.61
C VAL A 40 -8.47 7.77 -24.07
N ASP A 41 -8.17 8.80 -24.85
CA ASP A 41 -8.42 8.79 -26.30
C ASP A 41 -7.11 8.54 -27.04
N CYS A 42 -7.14 7.58 -27.94
CA CYS A 42 -6.01 7.27 -28.80
C CYS A 42 -6.11 8.01 -30.14
N PRO A 43 -4.99 8.45 -30.75
CA PRO A 43 -5.03 9.03 -32.09
C PRO A 43 -5.65 8.13 -33.18
N CYS A 44 -5.72 6.81 -32.94
CA CYS A 44 -6.41 5.89 -33.85
C CYS A 44 -7.93 6.01 -33.82
N GLY A 45 -8.49 6.82 -32.92
CA GLY A 45 -9.94 6.99 -32.76
C GLY A 45 -10.55 6.13 -31.67
N ALA A 46 -9.80 5.23 -31.06
CA ALA A 46 -10.29 4.40 -29.97
C ALA A 46 -10.26 5.15 -28.64
N SER A 47 -11.22 4.81 -27.77
CA SER A 47 -11.23 5.29 -26.38
C SER A 47 -11.27 4.09 -25.46
N TYR A 48 -10.58 4.19 -24.33
CA TYR A 48 -10.54 3.12 -23.33
C TYR A 48 -10.39 3.70 -21.93
N GLU A 49 -10.81 2.94 -20.94
CA GLU A 49 -10.71 3.34 -19.53
C GLU A 49 -9.51 2.69 -18.86
N ILE A 50 -8.79 3.50 -18.09
CA ILE A 50 -7.68 3.04 -17.25
C ILE A 50 -7.79 3.66 -15.87
N GLU A 51 -7.11 3.04 -14.92
CA GLU A 51 -6.91 3.56 -13.57
C GLU A 51 -5.43 3.48 -13.27
N ILE A 52 -4.81 4.60 -12.87
CA ILE A 52 -3.40 4.65 -12.55
C ILE A 52 -3.21 4.47 -11.05
N GLU A 53 -2.50 3.42 -10.69
CA GLU A 53 -2.08 3.18 -9.31
C GLU A 53 -0.68 3.75 -9.13
N VAL A 54 -0.57 4.81 -8.31
CA VAL A 54 0.70 5.51 -8.09
C VAL A 54 1.45 5.01 -6.87
N ARG A 55 0.91 4.02 -6.15
CA ARG A 55 1.57 3.44 -4.99
C ARG A 55 2.83 2.71 -5.43
N LYS A 56 3.89 2.87 -4.65
CA LYS A 56 5.17 2.23 -4.91
C LYS A 56 5.09 0.71 -4.82
N TYR A 57 4.23 0.20 -3.93
CA TYR A 57 4.09 -1.23 -3.66
C TYR A 57 2.63 -1.66 -3.71
N PHE A 58 2.41 -2.87 -4.20
CA PHE A 58 1.11 -3.52 -4.15
C PHE A 58 0.66 -3.73 -2.70
N ARG A 59 -0.64 -3.52 -2.44
CA ARG A 59 -1.23 -3.75 -1.13
C ARG A 59 -2.14 -4.98 -1.18
N LYS A 60 -1.78 -5.98 -0.41
CA LYS A 60 -2.59 -7.20 -0.30
C LYS A 60 -3.66 -7.00 0.78
N PRO A 61 -4.95 -7.20 0.46
CA PRO A 61 -5.98 -7.27 1.50
C PRO A 61 -5.74 -8.47 2.40
N ILE A 62 -5.77 -8.25 3.70
CA ILE A 62 -5.61 -9.28 4.72
C ILE A 62 -6.53 -8.99 5.89
N GLU A 63 -6.61 -9.93 6.83
CA GLU A 63 -7.30 -9.72 8.09
C GLU A 63 -6.51 -10.45 9.17
N PHE A 64 -5.61 -9.72 9.84
CA PHE A 64 -4.77 -10.27 10.90
C PHE A 64 -5.00 -9.50 12.19
N ASP A 65 -5.04 -10.24 13.29
CA ASP A 65 -4.94 -9.62 14.60
C ASP A 65 -3.52 -9.15 14.82
N GLY A 66 -3.37 -7.94 15.33
CA GLY A 66 -2.07 -7.36 15.61
C GLY A 66 -2.06 -6.58 16.92
N LEU A 67 -0.87 -6.15 17.29
CA LEU A 67 -0.65 -5.29 18.44
C LEU A 67 0.02 -4.01 18.01
N LEU A 68 -0.49 -2.89 18.52
CA LEU A 68 0.08 -1.57 18.33
C LEU A 68 0.71 -1.13 19.64
N SER A 69 1.97 -0.73 19.60
CA SER A 69 2.66 -0.13 20.75
C SER A 69 3.14 1.26 20.36
N ARG A 70 2.90 2.22 21.23
CA ARG A 70 3.50 3.55 21.07
C ARG A 70 4.94 3.54 21.58
N LEU A 71 5.81 4.25 20.90
CA LEU A 71 7.20 4.36 21.36
C LEU A 71 7.34 5.35 22.51
N GLU A 72 6.46 6.33 22.59
CA GLU A 72 6.41 7.31 23.70
C GLU A 72 4.95 7.64 24.06
N PRO A 73 4.54 7.38 25.31
CA PRO A 73 5.23 6.62 26.36
C PRO A 73 5.25 5.13 26.08
N GLU A 74 6.37 4.48 26.39
CA GLU A 74 6.49 3.04 26.26
C GLU A 74 5.53 2.29 27.19
N GLY A 75 5.18 1.07 26.79
CA GLY A 75 4.64 0.06 27.67
C GLY A 75 3.18 -0.32 27.49
N LEU A 76 2.39 0.44 26.73
CA LEU A 76 1.01 0.07 26.46
C LEU A 76 0.84 -0.45 25.04
N SER A 77 0.29 -1.66 24.94
CA SER A 77 -0.09 -2.26 23.66
C SER A 77 -1.59 -2.29 23.56
N GLU A 78 -2.12 -2.01 22.37
CA GLU A 78 -3.54 -2.19 22.10
C GLU A 78 -3.75 -3.11 20.92
N LYS A 79 -4.87 -3.82 20.92
CA LYS A 79 -5.23 -4.72 19.81
C LYS A 79 -5.68 -3.91 18.62
N ILE A 80 -5.20 -4.32 17.45
CA ILE A 80 -5.59 -3.74 16.16
C ILE A 80 -5.91 -4.85 15.18
N SER A 81 -6.61 -4.51 14.11
CA SER A 81 -6.87 -5.42 13.00
C SER A 81 -6.12 -4.93 11.77
N ILE A 82 -5.13 -5.70 11.31
CA ILE A 82 -4.38 -5.39 10.09
C ILE A 82 -5.23 -5.79 8.90
N VAL A 83 -5.56 -4.84 8.04
CA VAL A 83 -6.49 -5.06 6.92
C VAL A 83 -5.84 -5.01 5.54
N ASN A 84 -4.63 -4.48 5.44
CA ASN A 84 -3.82 -4.60 4.23
C ASN A 84 -2.34 -4.58 4.58
N LEU A 85 -1.56 -5.20 3.71
CA LEU A 85 -0.12 -5.31 3.88
C LEU A 85 0.57 -5.08 2.54
N SER A 86 1.60 -4.26 2.54
CA SER A 86 2.48 -4.07 1.40
C SER A 86 3.93 -4.24 1.84
N TYR A 87 4.84 -4.20 0.87
CA TYR A 87 6.26 -4.27 1.16
C TYR A 87 6.75 -3.09 2.01
N GLY A 88 6.11 -1.92 1.87
CA GLY A 88 6.53 -0.70 2.54
C GLY A 88 5.70 -0.28 3.75
N GLY A 89 4.61 -0.98 4.05
CA GLY A 89 3.76 -0.59 5.16
C GLY A 89 2.52 -1.44 5.32
N CYS A 90 1.62 -1.01 6.19
CA CYS A 90 0.34 -1.68 6.38
C CYS A 90 -0.75 -0.67 6.72
N GLY A 91 -2.00 -1.13 6.54
CA GLY A 91 -3.17 -0.41 7.03
C GLY A 91 -3.86 -1.25 8.10
N PHE A 92 -4.40 -0.60 9.10
CA PHE A 92 -5.08 -1.28 10.20
C PHE A 92 -6.23 -0.45 10.73
N ASN A 93 -7.15 -1.12 11.41
CA ASN A 93 -8.20 -0.48 12.21
C ASN A 93 -7.79 -0.51 13.67
N ALA A 94 -7.81 0.65 14.30
CA ALA A 94 -7.52 0.81 15.72
C ALA A 94 -8.83 1.08 16.49
N SER A 95 -8.74 1.31 17.78
CA SER A 95 -9.92 1.69 18.59
C SER A 95 -10.43 3.07 18.14
N ALA A 96 -11.70 3.36 18.41
CA ALA A 96 -12.30 4.65 18.06
C ALA A 96 -11.57 5.85 18.69
N LYS A 97 -10.87 5.62 19.80
CA LYS A 97 -10.15 6.65 20.56
C LYS A 97 -8.64 6.45 20.50
N HIS A 98 -8.11 5.96 19.38
CA HIS A 98 -6.67 5.65 19.26
C HIS A 98 -5.78 6.87 19.45
N GLY A 99 -6.22 8.06 19.06
CA GLY A 99 -5.44 9.29 19.22
C GLY A 99 -4.14 9.35 18.41
N LEU A 100 -3.97 8.47 17.42
CA LEU A 100 -2.78 8.46 16.58
C LEU A 100 -2.76 9.68 15.65
N GLN A 101 -1.60 10.27 15.46
CA GLN A 101 -1.44 11.46 14.64
C GLN A 101 -0.44 11.20 13.50
N LEU A 102 -0.61 11.95 12.41
CA LEU A 102 0.32 11.91 11.29
C LEU A 102 1.75 12.18 11.75
N GLY A 103 2.68 11.35 11.29
CA GLY A 103 4.09 11.46 11.64
C GLY A 103 4.48 10.76 12.93
N GLU A 104 3.52 10.25 13.69
CA GLU A 104 3.81 9.52 14.92
C GLU A 104 4.51 8.21 14.62
N ARG A 105 5.53 7.86 15.41
CA ARG A 105 6.20 6.56 15.33
C ARG A 105 5.55 5.56 16.25
N ILE A 106 5.31 4.37 15.73
CA ILE A 106 4.65 3.27 16.43
C ILE A 106 5.37 1.97 16.14
N ARG A 107 5.06 0.94 16.91
CA ARG A 107 5.53 -0.43 16.66
C ARG A 107 4.33 -1.32 16.41
N ILE A 108 4.37 -2.06 15.30
CA ILE A 108 3.32 -2.99 14.90
C ILE A 108 3.88 -4.40 15.00
N THR A 109 3.11 -5.30 15.61
CA THR A 109 3.45 -6.71 15.73
C THR A 109 2.27 -7.53 15.25
N PHE A 110 2.51 -8.48 14.35
CA PHE A 110 1.49 -9.41 13.88
C PHE A 110 2.14 -10.70 13.39
N THR A 111 1.33 -11.75 13.22
CA THR A 111 1.79 -13.06 12.75
C THR A 111 1.22 -13.30 11.36
N LEU A 112 2.08 -13.64 10.41
CA LEU A 112 1.68 -14.02 9.06
C LEU A 112 0.92 -15.36 9.09
N ASP A 113 0.03 -15.57 8.12
CA ASP A 113 -0.70 -16.83 7.95
C ASP A 113 0.06 -17.84 7.11
N ASP A 114 1.38 -17.75 7.07
CA ASP A 114 2.23 -18.71 6.40
C ASP A 114 2.39 -20.00 7.23
N ALA A 115 3.00 -21.01 6.62
CA ALA A 115 3.18 -22.32 7.28
C ALA A 115 4.04 -22.21 8.55
N MET A 116 4.98 -21.28 8.60
CA MET A 116 5.89 -21.08 9.72
C MET A 116 5.35 -20.13 10.78
N LYS A 117 4.20 -19.50 10.55
CA LYS A 117 3.62 -18.50 11.45
C LYS A 117 4.63 -17.42 11.81
N THR A 118 5.24 -16.84 10.79
CA THR A 118 6.28 -15.82 10.93
C THR A 118 5.74 -14.60 11.69
N ILE A 119 6.46 -14.20 12.75
CA ILE A 119 6.11 -13.01 13.53
C ILE A 119 6.79 -11.81 12.91
N ILE A 120 6.01 -10.80 12.57
CA ILE A 120 6.50 -9.52 12.07
C ILE A 120 6.43 -8.50 13.19
N ARG A 121 7.55 -7.84 13.45
CA ARG A 121 7.64 -6.75 14.43
C ARG A 121 8.39 -5.60 13.77
N LYS A 122 7.68 -4.50 13.52
CA LYS A 122 8.20 -3.38 12.76
C LYS A 122 7.88 -2.05 13.42
N GLU A 123 8.84 -1.14 13.36
CA GLU A 123 8.54 0.28 13.60
C GLU A 123 7.94 0.87 12.33
N ALA A 124 7.00 1.77 12.51
CA ALA A 124 6.30 2.41 11.41
C ALA A 124 5.99 3.86 11.75
N THR A 125 5.81 4.66 10.70
CA THR A 125 5.38 6.05 10.83
C THR A 125 3.97 6.19 10.31
N VAL A 126 3.09 6.82 11.08
CA VAL A 126 1.70 7.07 10.67
C VAL A 126 1.69 8.07 9.51
N ARG A 127 1.10 7.66 8.38
CA ARG A 127 1.02 8.49 7.16
C ARG A 127 -0.40 8.89 6.78
N PHE A 128 -1.40 8.18 7.29
CA PHE A 128 -2.79 8.43 6.95
C PHE A 128 -3.68 8.05 8.14
N VAL A 129 -4.66 8.90 8.45
CA VAL A 129 -5.65 8.63 9.49
C VAL A 129 -7.03 9.04 8.98
N LYS A 130 -7.97 8.10 9.00
CA LYS A 130 -9.37 8.37 8.68
C LYS A 130 -10.24 7.54 9.62
N GLY A 131 -10.80 8.21 10.65
CA GLY A 131 -11.56 7.52 11.67
C GLY A 131 -10.71 6.47 12.40
N ARG A 132 -11.17 5.22 12.39
CA ARG A 132 -10.45 4.11 13.01
C ARG A 132 -9.34 3.54 12.12
N TYR A 133 -9.40 3.82 10.82
CA TYR A 133 -8.40 3.33 9.86
C TYR A 133 -7.14 4.19 9.91
N VAL A 134 -5.99 3.51 9.99
CA VAL A 134 -4.68 4.12 10.03
C VAL A 134 -3.78 3.43 9.01
N GLY A 135 -3.15 4.22 8.15
CA GLY A 135 -2.11 3.75 7.23
C GLY A 135 -0.74 4.15 7.75
N CYS A 136 0.20 3.22 7.74
CA CYS A 136 1.55 3.48 8.18
C CYS A 136 2.60 2.96 7.20
N GLU A 137 3.76 3.60 7.22
CA GLU A 137 4.92 3.23 6.42
C GLU A 137 5.98 2.63 7.35
N PHE A 138 6.49 1.45 7.01
CA PHE A 138 7.53 0.82 7.80
C PHE A 138 8.81 1.63 7.73
N VAL A 139 9.45 1.78 8.89
CA VAL A 139 10.78 2.41 8.96
C VAL A 139 11.78 1.41 8.40
N GLN A 140 12.51 1.82 7.37
CA GLN A 140 13.53 0.96 6.78
C GLN A 140 14.77 0.91 7.65
N THR A 141 15.23 -0.30 7.91
CA THR A 141 16.50 -0.53 8.59
C THR A 141 17.64 -0.54 7.57
N ALA A 142 18.88 -0.48 8.04
CA ALA A 142 20.07 -0.43 7.20
C ALA A 142 20.23 -1.62 6.24
N GLY A 143 19.53 -2.73 6.49
CA GLY A 143 19.54 -3.92 5.64
C GLY A 143 18.54 -3.90 4.49
N GLY A 144 17.74 -2.84 4.34
CA GLY A 144 16.71 -2.73 3.31
C GLY A 144 15.38 -3.36 3.70
N LEU A 145 14.65 -3.85 2.71
CA LEU A 145 13.29 -4.37 2.89
C LEU A 145 13.31 -5.76 3.55
N GLU A 146 12.28 -6.05 4.35
CA GLU A 146 12.19 -7.34 5.06
C GLU A 146 11.93 -8.51 4.12
N PRO A 147 12.79 -9.53 4.10
CA PRO A 147 12.62 -10.68 3.23
C PRO A 147 11.31 -11.45 3.51
N ASP A 148 10.91 -11.54 4.77
CA ASP A 148 9.74 -12.31 5.19
C ASP A 148 8.45 -11.75 4.59
N ILE A 149 8.29 -10.43 4.62
CA ILE A 149 7.13 -9.76 4.03
C ILE A 149 7.18 -9.90 2.51
N GLY A 150 8.34 -9.73 1.91
CA GLY A 150 8.53 -9.90 0.47
C GLY A 150 8.14 -11.30 0.00
N PHE A 151 8.61 -12.32 0.69
CA PHE A 151 8.26 -13.71 0.41
C PHE A 151 6.77 -13.97 0.52
N TYR A 152 6.14 -13.47 1.58
CA TYR A 152 4.71 -13.62 1.79
C TYR A 152 3.91 -12.98 0.65
N LEU A 153 4.26 -11.77 0.24
CA LEU A 153 3.56 -11.06 -0.84
C LEU A 153 3.81 -11.68 -2.21
N TRP A 154 4.98 -12.29 -2.41
CA TRP A 154 5.32 -12.95 -3.67
C TRP A 154 4.45 -14.18 -3.96
N LYS A 155 3.99 -14.88 -2.94
CA LYS A 155 3.18 -16.10 -3.06
C LYS A 155 1.73 -15.87 -3.49
N LEU A 156 1.42 -14.70 -3.96
CA LEU A 156 0.07 -14.37 -4.43
C LEU A 156 -0.28 -15.04 -5.74
#